data_0172a859712e13982fc2fdf05e4df9d6
#
_entry.id   0172a859712e13982fc2fdf05e4df9d6
#
_cell.length_a   1.000
_cell.length_b   1.000
_cell.length_c   1.000
_cell.angle_alpha   90.00
_cell.angle_beta   90.00
_cell.angle_gamma   90.00
#
_symmetry.space_group_name_H-M   'P 1'
#
loop_
_entity.id
_entity.type
_entity.pdbx_description
1 polymer ?
#
loop_
_entity_poly.entity_id
_entity_poly.type
_entity_poly.pdbx_seq_one_letter_code
_entity_poly.pdbx_strand_id
1 'polypeptide(L)'
;MAPVGSYEALMGAIQGGAGSVYFGVGAMNMRSRSAANFTLEDLEKITTICKKAGIRSYLTLNTIIYDHEVEEMHQLIDAAKANGVNAVIASDLSVFEYAKKVGLEIHISTQCNITNLQAVKFYSRYADVMVTARELKLSQVGAITQAIREQNITGPSGELVQIEIFAHGALCMAVSGKCYISLDNFNESANRGACLQPCRREYNVKDVDSEIELNIDSKYIMSPKDLKTIDFLDQILAAGVRVLKIEGRGRSAEYVKTVTETYRAAADAYYNGAFSDENIALWNRKLASVYNRGFWDGYYLGQKMGEWSKRYGSQATRQKVYIGKITNYFVKIDVAEVKIETHTLDVGDEIMIIGPTTGVYEAKLGEIRYELEPVLKVVKGQLCSIPVGDVVRRNDKLYKWVDLVRD
;
A
#
# COMPACT_ATOMS: atom_id res chain seq x y z
N MET A 1 4.04 -4.48 -6.63
CA MET A 1 2.62 -4.72 -6.27
C MET A 1 2.12 -3.61 -5.37
N ALA A 2 1.05 -2.91 -5.78
CA ALA A 2 0.53 -1.74 -5.07
C ALA A 2 -0.76 -2.05 -4.30
N PRO A 3 -0.97 -1.42 -3.11
CA PRO A 3 -2.17 -1.61 -2.30
C PRO A 3 -3.33 -0.76 -2.83
N VAL A 4 -4.53 -1.33 -2.87
CA VAL A 4 -5.73 -0.63 -3.35
C VAL A 4 -6.87 -0.80 -2.36
N GLY A 5 -7.41 0.32 -1.86
CA GLY A 5 -8.57 0.37 -0.97
C GLY A 5 -9.71 1.26 -1.49
N SER A 6 -9.51 1.90 -2.66
CA SER A 6 -10.55 2.69 -3.34
C SER A 6 -10.24 2.79 -4.83
N TYR A 7 -11.17 3.28 -5.62
CA TYR A 7 -10.95 3.51 -7.05
C TYR A 7 -9.90 4.60 -7.30
N GLU A 8 -9.85 5.65 -6.48
CA GLU A 8 -8.81 6.67 -6.54
C GLU A 8 -7.42 6.08 -6.32
N ALA A 9 -7.29 5.14 -5.36
CA ALA A 9 -6.05 4.44 -5.09
C ALA A 9 -5.69 3.46 -6.23
N LEU A 10 -6.68 2.82 -6.86
CA LEU A 10 -6.48 1.97 -8.03
C LEU A 10 -5.90 2.78 -9.19
N MET A 11 -6.51 3.92 -9.49
CA MET A 11 -6.00 4.81 -10.55
C MET A 11 -4.63 5.37 -10.18
N GLY A 12 -4.40 5.77 -8.92
CA GLY A 12 -3.08 6.21 -8.44
C GLY A 12 -2.01 5.12 -8.58
N ALA A 13 -2.33 3.85 -8.31
CA ALA A 13 -1.43 2.71 -8.52
C ALA A 13 -1.06 2.54 -10.00
N ILE A 14 -2.04 2.65 -10.91
CA ILE A 14 -1.83 2.57 -12.36
C ILE A 14 -0.95 3.73 -12.83
N GLN A 15 -1.27 4.96 -12.43
CA GLN A 15 -0.47 6.16 -12.73
C GLN A 15 0.96 6.06 -12.22
N GLY A 16 1.16 5.44 -11.05
CA GLY A 16 2.48 5.16 -10.48
C GLY A 16 3.24 4.00 -11.14
N GLY A 17 2.68 3.36 -12.19
CA GLY A 17 3.36 2.29 -12.93
C GLY A 17 3.38 0.95 -12.20
N ALA A 18 2.37 0.63 -11.39
CA ALA A 18 2.25 -0.68 -10.76
C ALA A 18 2.14 -1.80 -11.82
N GLY A 19 2.89 -2.89 -11.65
CA GLY A 19 2.72 -4.10 -12.47
C GLY A 19 1.57 -4.97 -11.97
N SER A 20 1.15 -4.79 -10.71
CA SER A 20 0.02 -5.49 -10.11
C SER A 20 -0.55 -4.72 -8.92
N VAL A 21 -1.82 -4.98 -8.61
CA VAL A 21 -2.52 -4.40 -7.45
C VAL A 21 -3.12 -5.50 -6.58
N TYR A 22 -3.28 -5.22 -5.29
CA TYR A 22 -3.99 -6.12 -4.38
C TYR A 22 -5.03 -5.35 -3.56
N PHE A 23 -6.18 -5.97 -3.36
CA PHE A 23 -7.34 -5.36 -2.71
C PHE A 23 -8.11 -6.39 -1.87
N GLY A 24 -9.03 -5.92 -1.03
CA GLY A 24 -9.93 -6.75 -0.23
C GLY A 24 -11.38 -6.57 -0.65
N VAL A 25 -12.15 -7.65 -0.56
CA VAL A 25 -13.61 -7.66 -0.70
C VAL A 25 -14.20 -8.18 0.60
N GLY A 26 -15.24 -7.53 1.11
CA GLY A 26 -15.93 -7.95 2.33
C GLY A 26 -15.02 -8.11 3.55
N ALA A 27 -15.30 -9.14 4.37
CA ALA A 27 -14.71 -9.31 5.69
C ALA A 27 -13.48 -10.24 5.74
N MET A 28 -13.29 -11.14 4.77
CA MET A 28 -12.30 -12.23 4.84
C MET A 28 -10.87 -11.79 4.49
N ASN A 29 -10.44 -10.62 4.96
CA ASN A 29 -9.09 -10.12 4.74
C ASN A 29 -8.54 -9.38 5.96
N MET A 30 -7.22 -9.37 6.12
CA MET A 30 -6.50 -8.81 7.28
C MET A 30 -6.69 -7.31 7.52
N ARG A 31 -7.40 -6.61 6.67
CA ARG A 31 -7.72 -5.17 6.78
C ARG A 31 -9.22 -4.90 6.74
N SER A 32 -10.06 -5.90 7.00
CA SER A 32 -11.52 -5.78 6.92
C SER A 32 -12.09 -4.64 7.79
N ARG A 33 -11.48 -4.37 8.96
CA ARG A 33 -11.88 -3.30 9.89
C ARG A 33 -11.04 -2.03 9.81
N SER A 34 -9.91 -2.05 9.10
CA SER A 34 -8.93 -0.95 9.12
C SER A 34 -8.66 -0.30 7.76
N ALA A 35 -9.34 -0.75 6.72
CA ALA A 35 -9.33 -0.14 5.39
C ALA A 35 -10.72 -0.21 4.77
N ALA A 36 -11.01 0.65 3.82
CA ALA A 36 -12.16 0.47 2.96
C ALA A 36 -11.96 -0.83 2.15
N ASN A 37 -13.04 -1.58 1.97
CA ASN A 37 -13.04 -2.79 1.18
C ASN A 37 -14.07 -2.65 0.07
N PHE A 38 -13.79 -3.27 -1.05
CA PHE A 38 -14.72 -3.37 -2.17
C PHE A 38 -15.82 -4.40 -1.86
N THR A 39 -16.84 -4.39 -2.68
CA THR A 39 -17.92 -5.38 -2.67
C THR A 39 -17.72 -6.41 -3.78
N LEU A 40 -18.55 -7.46 -3.82
CA LEU A 40 -18.49 -8.45 -4.90
C LEU A 40 -18.80 -7.82 -6.27
N GLU A 41 -19.70 -6.84 -6.30
CA GLU A 41 -20.11 -6.12 -7.51
C GLU A 41 -18.97 -5.27 -8.10
N ASP A 42 -18.00 -4.89 -7.27
CA ASP A 42 -16.83 -4.12 -7.74
C ASP A 42 -15.82 -4.99 -8.52
N LEU A 43 -15.85 -6.31 -8.38
CA LEU A 43 -14.85 -7.22 -8.97
C LEU A 43 -14.70 -7.03 -10.47
N GLU A 44 -15.81 -7.07 -11.22
CA GLU A 44 -15.82 -6.92 -12.68
C GLU A 44 -15.20 -5.58 -13.11
N LYS A 45 -15.56 -4.50 -12.40
CA LYS A 45 -15.06 -3.16 -12.72
C LYS A 45 -13.56 -3.04 -12.43
N ILE A 46 -13.10 -3.57 -11.27
CA ILE A 46 -11.68 -3.56 -10.91
C ILE A 46 -10.85 -4.34 -11.94
N THR A 47 -11.26 -5.57 -12.25
CA THR A 47 -10.51 -6.43 -13.18
C THR A 47 -10.53 -5.88 -14.60
N THR A 48 -11.63 -5.26 -15.03
CA THR A 48 -11.73 -4.56 -16.32
C THR A 48 -10.75 -3.39 -16.40
N ILE A 49 -10.67 -2.57 -15.35
CA ILE A 49 -9.71 -1.45 -15.28
C ILE A 49 -8.27 -1.99 -15.30
N CYS A 50 -7.95 -3.00 -14.50
CA CYS A 50 -6.63 -3.62 -14.44
C CYS A 50 -6.22 -4.21 -15.81
N LYS A 51 -7.12 -4.98 -16.44
CA LYS A 51 -6.89 -5.58 -17.76
C LYS A 51 -6.63 -4.51 -18.83
N LYS A 52 -7.40 -3.42 -18.82
CA LYS A 52 -7.23 -2.29 -19.74
C LYS A 52 -5.89 -1.58 -19.54
N ALA A 53 -5.39 -1.54 -18.31
CA ALA A 53 -4.09 -0.97 -17.96
C ALA A 53 -2.92 -1.96 -18.13
N GLY A 54 -3.18 -3.23 -18.50
CA GLY A 54 -2.15 -4.26 -18.64
C GLY A 54 -1.51 -4.70 -17.32
N ILE A 55 -2.21 -4.55 -16.19
CA ILE A 55 -1.72 -4.93 -14.86
C ILE A 55 -2.52 -6.09 -14.28
N ARG A 56 -1.89 -6.85 -13.37
CA ARG A 56 -2.54 -7.97 -12.68
C ARG A 56 -3.30 -7.51 -11.43
N SER A 57 -4.38 -8.20 -11.11
CA SER A 57 -5.24 -7.94 -9.95
C SER A 57 -5.28 -9.12 -9.00
N TYR A 58 -5.09 -8.87 -7.69
CA TYR A 58 -5.05 -9.92 -6.68
C TYR A 58 -6.03 -9.64 -5.54
N LEU A 59 -6.88 -10.63 -5.24
CA LEU A 59 -7.80 -10.58 -4.12
C LEU A 59 -7.11 -11.04 -2.84
N THR A 60 -7.17 -10.29 -1.75
CA THR A 60 -6.74 -10.76 -0.43
C THR A 60 -7.83 -11.56 0.26
N LEU A 61 -7.54 -12.84 0.53
CA LEU A 61 -8.37 -13.78 1.27
C LEU A 61 -7.48 -14.49 2.28
N ASN A 62 -6.93 -13.70 3.21
CA ASN A 62 -5.79 -14.07 4.04
C ASN A 62 -6.06 -14.03 5.55
N THR A 63 -7.32 -14.15 5.95
CA THR A 63 -7.75 -14.44 7.33
C THR A 63 -7.80 -15.93 7.59
N ILE A 64 -7.87 -16.34 8.84
CA ILE A 64 -8.26 -17.69 9.24
C ILE A 64 -9.74 -17.87 8.89
N ILE A 65 -10.11 -19.04 8.36
CA ILE A 65 -11.48 -19.40 7.98
C ILE A 65 -12.04 -20.38 9.01
N TYR A 66 -13.26 -20.15 9.47
CA TYR A 66 -13.99 -21.08 10.34
C TYR A 66 -14.99 -21.91 9.53
N ASP A 67 -15.37 -23.08 10.03
CA ASP A 67 -16.23 -24.02 9.31
C ASP A 67 -17.52 -23.39 8.75
N HIS A 68 -18.15 -22.50 9.51
CA HIS A 68 -19.37 -21.80 9.10
C HIS A 68 -19.15 -20.74 8.00
N GLU A 69 -17.92 -20.41 7.66
CA GLU A 69 -17.54 -19.41 6.64
C GLU A 69 -17.05 -20.08 5.33
N VAL A 70 -16.89 -21.39 5.33
CA VAL A 70 -16.33 -22.11 4.17
C VAL A 70 -17.16 -21.89 2.92
N GLU A 71 -18.49 -21.89 3.03
CA GLU A 71 -19.37 -21.67 1.89
C GLU A 71 -19.25 -20.23 1.34
N GLU A 72 -19.19 -19.23 2.20
CA GLU A 72 -18.96 -17.83 1.79
C GLU A 72 -17.58 -17.66 1.14
N MET A 73 -16.57 -18.35 1.66
CA MET A 73 -15.22 -18.38 1.09
C MET A 73 -15.24 -18.98 -0.32
N HIS A 74 -15.96 -20.09 -0.54
CA HIS A 74 -16.13 -20.71 -1.86
C HIS A 74 -16.77 -19.71 -2.83
N GLN A 75 -17.88 -19.07 -2.45
CA GLN A 75 -18.58 -18.09 -3.27
C GLN A 75 -17.68 -16.91 -3.67
N LEU A 76 -16.84 -16.45 -2.74
CA LEU A 76 -15.89 -15.35 -3.01
C LEU A 76 -14.80 -15.79 -3.99
N ILE A 77 -14.27 -17.01 -3.88
CA ILE A 77 -13.27 -17.54 -4.83
C ILE A 77 -13.88 -17.74 -6.22
N ASP A 78 -15.10 -18.29 -6.29
CA ASP A 78 -15.82 -18.48 -7.55
C ASP A 78 -16.12 -17.16 -8.24
N ALA A 79 -16.58 -16.15 -7.48
CA ALA A 79 -16.79 -14.82 -7.99
C ALA A 79 -15.48 -14.17 -8.49
N ALA A 80 -14.39 -14.33 -7.74
CA ALA A 80 -13.07 -13.83 -8.15
C ALA A 80 -12.61 -14.47 -9.47
N LYS A 81 -12.77 -15.79 -9.60
CA LYS A 81 -12.44 -16.54 -10.83
C LYS A 81 -13.31 -16.12 -12.00
N ALA A 82 -14.63 -16.04 -11.81
CA ALA A 82 -15.59 -15.65 -12.86
C ALA A 82 -15.35 -14.23 -13.38
N ASN A 83 -14.93 -13.31 -12.51
CA ASN A 83 -14.62 -11.93 -12.86
C ASN A 83 -13.17 -11.72 -13.36
N GLY A 84 -12.38 -12.78 -13.49
CA GLY A 84 -11.03 -12.68 -14.06
C GLY A 84 -9.99 -12.07 -13.12
N VAL A 85 -10.15 -12.18 -11.80
CA VAL A 85 -9.08 -11.91 -10.84
C VAL A 85 -7.94 -12.89 -11.11
N ASN A 86 -6.70 -12.38 -11.14
CA ASN A 86 -5.55 -13.20 -11.54
C ASN A 86 -5.14 -14.21 -10.44
N ALA A 87 -5.17 -13.80 -9.17
CA ALA A 87 -4.81 -14.68 -8.06
C ALA A 87 -5.49 -14.27 -6.75
N VAL A 88 -5.51 -15.20 -5.79
CA VAL A 88 -5.83 -14.92 -4.39
C VAL A 88 -4.56 -14.90 -3.55
N ILE A 89 -4.43 -13.93 -2.62
CA ILE A 89 -3.39 -13.89 -1.61
C ILE A 89 -3.97 -14.53 -0.35
N ALA A 90 -3.50 -15.71 0.02
CA ALA A 90 -4.11 -16.56 1.03
C ALA A 90 -3.14 -17.06 2.10
N SER A 91 -3.67 -17.49 3.24
CA SER A 91 -2.91 -18.09 4.35
C SER A 91 -3.59 -19.32 4.95
N ASP A 92 -4.88 -19.51 4.71
CA ASP A 92 -5.65 -20.65 5.21
C ASP A 92 -5.61 -21.83 4.22
N LEU A 93 -5.48 -23.04 4.74
CA LEU A 93 -5.39 -24.26 3.93
C LEU A 93 -6.67 -24.53 3.15
N SER A 94 -7.84 -24.22 3.70
CA SER A 94 -9.12 -24.38 3.00
C SER A 94 -9.19 -23.53 1.75
N VAL A 95 -8.63 -22.32 1.81
CA VAL A 95 -8.51 -21.42 0.64
C VAL A 95 -7.58 -22.02 -0.41
N PHE A 96 -6.43 -22.59 0.00
CA PHE A 96 -5.49 -23.20 -0.94
C PHE A 96 -6.12 -24.37 -1.71
N GLU A 97 -6.77 -25.28 -0.98
CA GLU A 97 -7.41 -26.46 -1.58
C GLU A 97 -8.53 -26.06 -2.56
N TYR A 98 -9.39 -25.12 -2.17
CA TYR A 98 -10.49 -24.72 -3.05
C TYR A 98 -10.03 -23.87 -4.24
N ALA A 99 -9.14 -22.92 -4.05
CA ALA A 99 -8.60 -22.11 -5.15
C ALA A 99 -7.86 -22.99 -6.18
N LYS A 100 -7.08 -23.96 -5.71
CA LYS A 100 -6.43 -24.95 -6.57
C LYS A 100 -7.46 -25.80 -7.35
N LYS A 101 -8.53 -26.25 -6.68
CA LYS A 101 -9.61 -27.04 -7.31
C LYS A 101 -10.28 -26.29 -8.45
N VAL A 102 -10.54 -25.00 -8.28
CA VAL A 102 -11.18 -24.17 -9.33
C VAL A 102 -10.18 -23.57 -10.32
N GLY A 103 -8.88 -23.81 -10.13
CA GLY A 103 -7.82 -23.32 -11.00
C GLY A 103 -7.61 -21.80 -10.92
N LEU A 104 -7.75 -21.19 -9.73
CA LEU A 104 -7.38 -19.82 -9.45
C LEU A 104 -5.98 -19.78 -8.86
N GLU A 105 -5.09 -18.94 -9.41
CA GLU A 105 -3.71 -18.81 -8.94
C GLU A 105 -3.67 -18.35 -7.47
N ILE A 106 -2.69 -18.88 -6.72
CA ILE A 106 -2.52 -18.61 -5.29
C ILE A 106 -1.17 -17.91 -5.08
N HIS A 107 -1.18 -16.86 -4.28
CA HIS A 107 0.02 -16.27 -3.69
C HIS A 107 0.03 -16.55 -2.18
N ILE A 108 1.13 -17.10 -1.66
CA ILE A 108 1.24 -17.39 -0.24
C ILE A 108 1.45 -16.11 0.53
N SER A 109 0.54 -15.83 1.45
CA SER A 109 0.57 -14.63 2.27
C SER A 109 1.68 -14.66 3.33
N THR A 110 2.12 -13.49 3.77
CA THR A 110 3.09 -13.33 4.87
C THR A 110 2.66 -13.99 6.18
N GLN A 111 1.36 -14.22 6.39
CA GLN A 111 0.84 -14.92 7.57
C GLN A 111 1.30 -16.38 7.65
N CYS A 112 1.72 -16.98 6.54
CA CYS A 112 2.33 -18.31 6.53
C CYS A 112 3.77 -18.33 7.07
N ASN A 113 4.37 -17.15 7.35
CA ASN A 113 5.68 -16.98 7.98
C ASN A 113 6.79 -17.84 7.36
N ILE A 114 6.93 -17.80 6.04
CA ILE A 114 7.95 -18.54 5.30
C ILE A 114 9.34 -18.01 5.66
N THR A 115 10.17 -18.87 6.28
CA THR A 115 11.51 -18.50 6.79
C THR A 115 12.62 -19.41 6.27
N ASN A 116 12.30 -20.46 5.55
CA ASN A 116 13.28 -21.45 5.11
C ASN A 116 12.85 -22.16 3.82
N LEU A 117 13.81 -22.86 3.22
CA LEU A 117 13.61 -23.57 1.96
C LEU A 117 12.59 -24.73 2.04
N GLN A 118 12.45 -25.38 3.20
CA GLN A 118 11.50 -26.48 3.34
C GLN A 118 10.06 -25.97 3.28
N ALA A 119 9.80 -24.81 3.88
CA ALA A 119 8.51 -24.13 3.75
C ALA A 119 8.24 -23.75 2.28
N VAL A 120 9.23 -23.22 1.55
CA VAL A 120 9.10 -22.93 0.12
C VAL A 120 8.74 -24.19 -0.66
N LYS A 121 9.45 -25.32 -0.45
CA LYS A 121 9.16 -26.62 -1.09
C LYS A 121 7.75 -27.13 -0.75
N PHE A 122 7.30 -26.89 0.48
CA PHE A 122 5.94 -27.28 0.87
C PHE A 122 4.90 -26.49 0.09
N TYR A 123 5.04 -25.15 0.07
CA TYR A 123 4.05 -24.26 -0.54
C TYR A 123 4.17 -24.19 -2.07
N SER A 124 5.29 -24.62 -2.68
CA SER A 124 5.42 -24.69 -4.14
C SER A 124 4.42 -25.61 -4.83
N ARG A 125 3.79 -26.52 -4.06
CA ARG A 125 2.67 -27.36 -4.55
C ARG A 125 1.38 -26.59 -4.80
N TYR A 126 1.29 -25.36 -4.25
CA TYR A 126 0.08 -24.53 -4.31
C TYR A 126 0.31 -23.20 -5.04
N ALA A 127 1.51 -22.64 -5.00
CA ALA A 127 1.74 -21.27 -5.42
C ALA A 127 3.07 -21.05 -6.13
N ASP A 128 3.06 -20.14 -7.10
CA ASP A 128 4.25 -19.65 -7.79
C ASP A 128 4.89 -18.45 -7.09
N VAL A 129 4.13 -17.69 -6.29
CA VAL A 129 4.61 -16.50 -5.58
C VAL A 129 4.40 -16.66 -4.08
N MET A 130 5.44 -16.34 -3.31
CA MET A 130 5.44 -16.51 -1.85
C MET A 130 6.04 -15.29 -1.15
N VAL A 131 5.31 -14.78 -0.14
CA VAL A 131 5.82 -13.71 0.72
C VAL A 131 6.62 -14.31 1.86
N THR A 132 7.90 -13.95 1.97
CA THR A 132 8.72 -14.36 3.11
C THR A 132 8.30 -13.63 4.39
N ALA A 133 8.66 -14.20 5.55
CA ALA A 133 8.52 -13.54 6.84
C ALA A 133 9.31 -12.21 6.85
N ARG A 134 8.80 -11.21 7.56
CA ARG A 134 9.38 -9.87 7.62
C ARG A 134 10.64 -9.79 8.49
N GLU A 135 10.87 -10.81 9.31
CA GLU A 135 11.97 -10.92 10.26
C GLU A 135 13.27 -11.43 9.63
N LEU A 136 13.22 -11.87 8.35
CA LEU A 136 14.39 -12.37 7.65
C LEU A 136 15.35 -11.25 7.27
N LYS A 137 16.66 -11.55 7.41
CA LYS A 137 17.73 -10.75 6.82
C LYS A 137 17.77 -10.97 5.30
N LEU A 138 18.23 -9.97 4.58
CA LEU A 138 18.37 -10.05 3.13
C LEU A 138 19.28 -11.21 2.69
N SER A 139 20.35 -11.51 3.45
CA SER A 139 21.19 -12.68 3.19
C SER A 139 20.43 -14.01 3.26
N GLN A 140 19.47 -14.14 4.17
CA GLN A 140 18.62 -15.35 4.28
C GLN A 140 17.63 -15.42 3.10
N VAL A 141 17.04 -14.29 2.70
CA VAL A 141 16.19 -14.21 1.50
C VAL A 141 17.00 -14.60 0.26
N GLY A 142 18.22 -14.07 0.10
CA GLY A 142 19.13 -14.40 -0.99
C GLY A 142 19.50 -15.89 -1.04
N ALA A 143 19.77 -16.52 0.12
CA ALA A 143 20.01 -17.96 0.18
C ALA A 143 18.79 -18.79 -0.28
N ILE A 144 17.58 -18.37 0.08
CA ILE A 144 16.33 -19.03 -0.37
C ILE A 144 16.19 -18.89 -1.89
N THR A 145 16.33 -17.69 -2.45
CA THR A 145 16.18 -17.45 -3.90
C THR A 145 17.26 -18.18 -4.71
N GLN A 146 18.48 -18.25 -4.19
CA GLN A 146 19.56 -19.02 -4.80
C GLN A 146 19.23 -20.52 -4.82
N ALA A 147 18.79 -21.08 -3.68
CA ALA A 147 18.43 -22.48 -3.59
C ALA A 147 17.21 -22.85 -4.46
N ILE A 148 16.25 -21.93 -4.66
CA ILE A 148 15.13 -22.13 -5.61
C ILE A 148 15.70 -22.36 -7.02
N ARG A 149 16.66 -21.55 -7.46
CA ARG A 149 17.30 -21.71 -8.78
C ARG A 149 18.13 -22.99 -8.88
N GLU A 150 19.01 -23.22 -7.90
CA GLU A 150 19.92 -24.39 -7.91
C GLU A 150 19.18 -25.72 -7.86
N GLN A 151 18.06 -25.79 -7.13
CA GLN A 151 17.27 -27.02 -6.97
C GLN A 151 16.07 -27.07 -7.92
N ASN A 152 15.93 -26.11 -8.83
CA ASN A 152 14.85 -26.00 -9.79
C ASN A 152 13.45 -26.14 -9.14
N ILE A 153 13.20 -25.39 -8.06
CA ILE A 153 11.93 -25.48 -7.33
C ILE A 153 10.87 -24.68 -8.09
N THR A 154 9.93 -25.38 -8.70
CA THR A 154 8.85 -24.81 -9.51
C THR A 154 7.53 -24.82 -8.76
N GLY A 155 6.67 -23.86 -9.11
CA GLY A 155 5.28 -23.81 -8.67
C GLY A 155 4.32 -24.53 -9.62
N PRO A 156 3.00 -24.36 -9.45
CA PRO A 156 1.98 -25.01 -10.28
C PRO A 156 2.03 -24.61 -11.77
N SER A 157 2.57 -23.46 -12.12
CA SER A 157 2.77 -23.04 -13.52
C SER A 157 3.91 -23.78 -14.22
N GLY A 158 4.77 -24.47 -13.48
CA GLY A 158 6.02 -25.06 -13.98
C GLY A 158 7.21 -24.07 -13.98
N GLU A 159 6.96 -22.79 -13.70
CA GLU A 159 8.01 -21.77 -13.57
C GLU A 159 8.63 -21.79 -12.16
N LEU A 160 9.85 -21.25 -12.04
CA LEU A 160 10.52 -21.13 -10.74
C LEU A 160 9.68 -20.29 -9.77
N VAL A 161 9.59 -20.76 -8.53
CA VAL A 161 8.95 -20.00 -7.44
C VAL A 161 9.58 -18.63 -7.30
N GLN A 162 8.75 -17.60 -7.20
CA GLN A 162 9.14 -16.22 -7.03
C GLN A 162 8.98 -15.78 -5.57
N ILE A 163 10.00 -15.12 -5.04
CA ILE A 163 9.95 -14.54 -3.71
C ILE A 163 9.47 -13.10 -3.78
N GLU A 164 8.46 -12.83 -2.95
CA GLU A 164 7.89 -11.52 -2.69
C GLU A 164 8.32 -11.05 -1.29
N ILE A 165 8.68 -9.77 -1.17
CA ILE A 165 8.96 -9.13 0.12
C ILE A 165 8.19 -7.82 0.26
N PHE A 166 7.96 -7.37 1.50
CA PHE A 166 7.52 -6.00 1.74
C PHE A 166 8.68 -5.03 1.49
N ALA A 167 8.44 -4.01 0.68
CA ALA A 167 9.43 -3.00 0.35
C ALA A 167 9.16 -1.66 1.04
N HIS A 168 7.88 -1.33 1.32
CA HIS A 168 7.53 -0.05 1.91
C HIS A 168 6.26 -0.11 2.75
N GLY A 169 6.17 0.76 3.76
CA GLY A 169 4.96 1.06 4.51
C GLY A 169 4.91 0.43 5.89
N ALA A 170 3.73 0.36 6.48
CA ALA A 170 3.55 0.01 7.89
C ALA A 170 4.13 -1.36 8.23
N LEU A 171 5.01 -1.39 9.21
CA LEU A 171 5.52 -2.62 9.81
C LEU A 171 4.65 -3.02 11.01
N CYS A 172 4.44 -4.32 11.21
CA CYS A 172 3.76 -4.85 12.37
C CYS A 172 4.76 -5.06 13.52
N MET A 173 4.35 -4.75 14.74
CA MET A 173 5.14 -5.06 15.93
C MET A 173 5.24 -6.58 16.18
N ALA A 174 4.18 -7.31 15.85
CA ALA A 174 4.10 -8.76 16.04
C ALA A 174 4.43 -9.52 14.76
N VAL A 175 4.79 -10.79 14.91
CA VAL A 175 4.81 -11.75 13.81
C VAL A 175 3.47 -11.71 13.08
N SER A 176 3.51 -11.69 11.76
CA SER A 176 2.31 -11.48 10.92
C SER A 176 1.19 -12.47 11.25
N GLY A 177 0.01 -11.95 11.56
CA GLY A 177 -1.17 -12.74 11.93
C GLY A 177 -1.16 -13.32 13.35
N LYS A 178 -0.13 -13.10 14.17
CA LYS A 178 0.04 -13.71 15.52
C LYS A 178 -0.08 -12.68 16.66
N CYS A 179 -0.78 -11.57 16.46
CA CYS A 179 -0.92 -10.52 17.48
C CYS A 179 -2.19 -10.70 18.31
N TYR A 180 -2.04 -10.76 19.64
CA TYR A 180 -3.14 -10.87 20.59
C TYR A 180 -3.60 -9.51 21.19
N ILE A 181 -2.89 -8.40 20.94
CA ILE A 181 -3.19 -7.13 21.62
C ILE A 181 -4.63 -6.63 21.33
N SER A 182 -5.11 -6.76 20.09
CA SER A 182 -6.50 -6.39 19.78
C SER A 182 -7.52 -7.37 20.38
N LEU A 183 -7.18 -8.65 20.45
CA LEU A 183 -8.04 -9.67 21.04
C LEU A 183 -8.18 -9.46 22.56
N ASP A 184 -7.07 -9.25 23.24
CA ASP A 184 -7.04 -9.02 24.68
C ASP A 184 -7.79 -7.75 25.08
N ASN A 185 -7.50 -6.62 24.41
CA ASN A 185 -8.06 -5.31 24.80
C ASN A 185 -9.50 -5.09 24.33
N PHE A 186 -9.93 -5.74 23.22
CA PHE A 186 -11.19 -5.41 22.54
C PHE A 186 -12.02 -6.61 22.11
N ASN A 187 -11.59 -7.83 22.43
CA ASN A 187 -12.19 -9.07 21.93
C ASN A 187 -12.28 -9.12 20.38
N GLU A 188 -11.28 -8.53 19.69
CA GLU A 188 -11.21 -8.39 18.23
C GLU A 188 -9.92 -9.01 17.69
N SER A 189 -10.03 -10.15 17.01
CA SER A 189 -8.87 -10.93 16.58
C SER A 189 -8.19 -10.37 15.32
N ALA A 190 -6.90 -10.09 15.44
CA ALA A 190 -6.11 -9.54 14.34
C ALA A 190 -6.00 -10.52 13.15
N ASN A 191 -5.90 -11.84 13.38
CA ASN A 191 -5.86 -12.85 12.30
C ASN A 191 -7.21 -13.08 11.62
N ARG A 192 -8.28 -12.47 12.16
CA ARG A 192 -9.62 -12.42 11.59
C ARG A 192 -9.93 -11.06 10.91
N GLY A 193 -8.91 -10.25 10.66
CA GLY A 193 -9.05 -8.95 10.00
C GLY A 193 -9.43 -7.80 10.94
N ALA A 194 -9.62 -8.04 12.23
CA ALA A 194 -10.07 -7.06 13.21
C ALA A 194 -8.92 -6.45 14.01
N CYS A 195 -7.82 -6.08 13.36
CA CYS A 195 -6.71 -5.37 13.99
C CYS A 195 -7.06 -3.89 14.21
N LEU A 196 -7.38 -3.49 15.45
CA LEU A 196 -7.69 -2.10 15.82
C LEU A 196 -6.45 -1.25 16.10
N GLN A 197 -5.26 -1.78 15.86
CA GLN A 197 -3.96 -1.13 15.99
C GLN A 197 -3.69 -0.51 17.37
N PRO A 198 -3.95 -1.18 18.50
CA PRO A 198 -3.67 -0.62 19.83
C PRO A 198 -2.15 -0.32 20.00
N CYS A 199 -1.28 -1.05 19.35
CA CYS A 199 0.17 -0.79 19.33
C CYS A 199 0.55 0.61 18.80
N ARG A 200 -0.40 1.38 18.23
CA ARG A 200 -0.18 2.75 17.74
C ARG A 200 -0.60 3.84 18.73
N ARG A 201 -1.01 3.46 19.96
CA ARG A 201 -1.39 4.38 21.03
C ARG A 201 -0.19 4.67 21.92
N GLU A 202 -0.28 5.72 22.74
CA GLU A 202 0.64 5.98 23.83
C GLU A 202 0.36 5.06 25.02
N TYR A 203 1.41 4.60 25.69
CA TYR A 203 1.32 3.75 26.88
C TYR A 203 2.27 4.26 27.96
N ASN A 204 1.82 4.16 29.22
CA ASN A 204 2.69 4.19 30.37
C ASN A 204 2.95 2.75 30.80
N VAL A 205 4.21 2.35 30.88
CA VAL A 205 4.61 1.00 31.28
C VAL A 205 5.42 1.09 32.58
N LYS A 206 4.92 0.41 33.63
CA LYS A 206 5.59 0.29 34.94
C LYS A 206 5.80 -1.20 35.18
N ASP A 207 7.03 -1.56 35.55
CA ASP A 207 7.32 -2.88 36.09
C ASP A 207 6.82 -2.91 37.54
N VAL A 208 5.94 -3.87 37.84
CA VAL A 208 5.29 -3.96 39.16
C VAL A 208 6.19 -4.65 40.19
N ASP A 209 7.10 -5.54 39.73
CA ASP A 209 7.92 -6.39 40.61
C ASP A 209 9.26 -5.76 40.97
N SER A 210 9.79 -4.87 40.15
CA SER A 210 11.13 -4.31 40.32
C SER A 210 11.16 -2.83 40.72
N GLU A 211 10.02 -2.14 40.82
CA GLU A 211 9.89 -0.67 40.94
C GLU A 211 10.66 0.11 39.85
N ILE A 212 11.24 -0.58 38.88
CA ILE A 212 11.90 0.05 37.74
C ILE A 212 10.81 0.69 36.85
N GLU A 213 10.74 2.01 36.86
CA GLU A 213 10.10 2.72 35.74
C GLU A 213 11.02 2.54 34.55
N LEU A 214 10.57 1.77 33.57
CA LEU A 214 11.18 1.78 32.24
C LEU A 214 11.07 3.20 31.74
N ASN A 215 12.15 3.93 31.81
CA ASN A 215 12.27 5.25 31.22
C ASN A 215 12.29 5.04 29.69
N ILE A 216 11.10 4.98 29.13
CA ILE A 216 10.91 4.72 27.73
C ILE A 216 11.03 6.08 27.04
N ASP A 217 12.14 6.33 26.39
CA ASP A 217 12.42 7.56 25.63
C ASP A 217 11.36 7.88 24.56
N SER A 218 10.45 6.94 24.30
CA SER A 218 9.34 7.08 23.36
C SER A 218 8.05 6.56 23.98
N LYS A 219 7.02 7.40 24.05
CA LYS A 219 5.66 7.02 24.46
C LYS A 219 5.02 5.95 23.56
N TYR A 220 5.57 5.69 22.38
CA TYR A 220 5.06 4.75 21.36
C TYR A 220 5.90 3.48 21.29
N ILE A 221 6.16 2.84 22.40
CA ILE A 221 7.03 1.66 22.56
C ILE A 221 6.67 0.46 21.71
N MET A 222 5.46 0.42 21.16
CA MET A 222 4.97 -0.67 20.30
C MET A 222 4.63 -0.20 18.87
N SER A 223 4.91 1.07 18.54
CA SER A 223 4.62 1.63 17.22
C SER A 223 5.88 1.67 16.35
N PRO A 224 6.20 0.62 15.56
CA PRO A 224 7.35 0.66 14.69
C PRO A 224 7.23 1.77 13.67
N LYS A 225 8.39 2.36 13.29
CA LYS A 225 8.50 3.19 12.09
C LYS A 225 8.07 2.41 10.85
N ASP A 226 7.75 3.12 9.80
CA ASP A 226 7.39 2.48 8.54
C ASP A 226 8.65 1.94 7.82
N LEU A 227 8.51 0.76 7.22
CA LEU A 227 9.57 0.14 6.42
C LEU A 227 9.85 1.02 5.20
N LYS A 228 11.13 1.20 4.88
CA LYS A 228 11.61 1.85 3.67
C LYS A 228 12.88 1.17 3.19
N THR A 229 12.85 0.59 2.00
CA THR A 229 13.98 -0.19 1.44
C THR A 229 14.64 0.49 0.23
N ILE A 230 14.26 1.71 -0.07
CA ILE A 230 14.71 2.42 -1.26
C ILE A 230 16.24 2.61 -1.29
N ASP A 231 16.86 2.76 -0.12
CA ASP A 231 18.29 3.03 0.03
C ASP A 231 19.18 1.82 -0.33
N PHE A 232 18.60 0.61 -0.31
CA PHE A 232 19.30 -0.65 -0.63
C PHE A 232 18.48 -1.56 -1.55
N LEU A 233 17.63 -0.96 -2.38
CA LEU A 233 16.78 -1.69 -3.32
C LEU A 233 17.58 -2.51 -4.32
N ASP A 234 18.74 -2.03 -4.73
CA ASP A 234 19.71 -2.73 -5.57
C ASP A 234 20.11 -4.08 -4.96
N GLN A 235 20.42 -4.12 -3.66
CA GLN A 235 20.76 -5.35 -2.94
C GLN A 235 19.59 -6.31 -2.89
N ILE A 236 18.35 -5.81 -2.73
CA ILE A 236 17.12 -6.63 -2.75
C ILE A 236 16.94 -7.29 -4.12
N LEU A 237 17.08 -6.53 -5.19
CA LEU A 237 16.94 -7.03 -6.56
C LEU A 237 18.06 -8.00 -6.90
N ALA A 238 19.30 -7.72 -6.49
CA ALA A 238 20.46 -8.60 -6.64
C ALA A 238 20.28 -9.91 -5.85
N ALA A 239 19.63 -9.89 -4.69
CA ALA A 239 19.27 -11.09 -3.93
C ALA A 239 18.22 -11.99 -4.63
N GLY A 240 17.70 -11.58 -5.80
CA GLY A 240 16.79 -12.39 -6.62
C GLY A 240 15.32 -12.26 -6.24
N VAL A 241 14.96 -11.26 -5.44
CA VAL A 241 13.55 -10.91 -5.19
C VAL A 241 12.88 -10.46 -6.49
N ARG A 242 11.67 -10.96 -6.76
CA ARG A 242 10.93 -10.67 -7.99
C ARG A 242 9.71 -9.78 -7.78
N VAL A 243 9.14 -9.76 -6.58
CA VAL A 243 7.95 -8.98 -6.29
C VAL A 243 8.20 -8.07 -5.07
N LEU A 244 8.09 -6.77 -5.30
CA LEU A 244 8.16 -5.74 -4.26
C LEU A 244 6.74 -5.37 -3.85
N LYS A 245 6.38 -5.61 -2.59
CA LYS A 245 5.06 -5.30 -2.04
C LYS A 245 5.06 -4.01 -1.26
N ILE A 246 4.16 -3.11 -1.60
CA ILE A 246 3.91 -1.87 -0.85
C ILE A 246 2.74 -2.14 0.11
N GLU A 247 2.92 -1.83 1.41
CA GLU A 247 1.83 -1.88 2.39
C GLU A 247 1.10 -0.53 2.42
N GLY A 248 -0.25 -0.56 2.45
CA GLY A 248 -1.01 0.68 2.55
C GLY A 248 -2.43 0.66 2.00
N ARG A 249 -3.20 -0.43 2.11
CA ARG A 249 -4.61 -0.46 1.62
C ARG A 249 -5.51 0.61 2.25
N GLY A 250 -5.23 1.03 3.47
CA GLY A 250 -5.92 2.15 4.12
C GLY A 250 -5.29 3.53 3.84
N ARG A 251 -4.35 3.63 2.91
CA ARG A 251 -3.71 4.91 2.55
C ARG A 251 -4.45 5.61 1.43
N SER A 252 -4.22 6.92 1.34
CA SER A 252 -4.80 7.78 0.32
C SER A 252 -4.18 7.55 -1.06
N ALA A 253 -4.87 7.99 -2.11
CA ALA A 253 -4.47 7.77 -3.49
C ALA A 253 -3.10 8.39 -3.83
N GLU A 254 -2.79 9.58 -3.32
CA GLU A 254 -1.50 10.23 -3.52
C GLU A 254 -0.35 9.45 -2.88
N TYR A 255 -0.58 8.83 -1.70
CA TYR A 255 0.41 7.94 -1.12
C TYR A 255 0.68 6.75 -2.05
N VAL A 256 -0.38 6.10 -2.53
CA VAL A 256 -0.26 4.93 -3.40
C VAL A 256 0.48 5.29 -4.69
N LYS A 257 0.10 6.40 -5.33
CA LYS A 257 0.78 6.90 -6.55
C LYS A 257 2.25 7.18 -6.29
N THR A 258 2.56 8.05 -5.32
CA THR A 258 3.93 8.51 -5.05
C THR A 258 4.85 7.35 -4.67
N VAL A 259 4.41 6.46 -3.77
CA VAL A 259 5.24 5.32 -3.36
C VAL A 259 5.45 4.35 -4.52
N THR A 260 4.39 4.03 -5.27
CA THR A 260 4.49 3.12 -6.42
C THR A 260 5.41 3.66 -7.51
N GLU A 261 5.23 4.93 -7.89
CA GLU A 261 6.07 5.63 -8.87
C GLU A 261 7.54 5.64 -8.45
N THR A 262 7.81 5.93 -7.17
CA THR A 262 9.17 5.99 -6.65
C THR A 262 9.86 4.62 -6.69
N TYR A 263 9.20 3.55 -6.24
CA TYR A 263 9.76 2.20 -6.29
C TYR A 263 9.84 1.66 -7.73
N ARG A 264 8.94 2.06 -8.61
CA ARG A 264 9.03 1.75 -10.04
C ARG A 264 10.25 2.41 -10.66
N ALA A 265 10.41 3.70 -10.48
CA ALA A 265 11.57 4.44 -10.98
C ALA A 265 12.91 3.88 -10.45
N ALA A 266 12.96 3.50 -9.18
CA ALA A 266 14.15 2.92 -8.59
C ALA A 266 14.48 1.53 -9.15
N ALA A 267 13.48 0.68 -9.36
CA ALA A 267 13.67 -0.63 -9.99
C ALA A 267 14.11 -0.48 -11.45
N ASP A 268 13.51 0.42 -12.21
CA ASP A 268 13.89 0.70 -13.60
C ASP A 268 15.32 1.26 -13.66
N ALA A 269 15.70 2.14 -12.73
CA ALA A 269 17.06 2.67 -12.63
C ALA A 269 18.10 1.56 -12.34
N TYR A 270 17.76 0.60 -11.47
CA TYR A 270 18.63 -0.54 -11.20
C TYR A 270 18.91 -1.35 -12.48
N TYR A 271 17.87 -1.72 -13.22
CA TYR A 271 18.02 -2.51 -14.46
C TYR A 271 18.70 -1.73 -15.59
N ASN A 272 18.60 -0.41 -15.58
CA ASN A 272 19.23 0.48 -16.57
C ASN A 272 20.63 0.97 -16.14
N GLY A 273 21.15 0.53 -14.99
CA GLY A 273 22.46 0.95 -14.48
C GLY A 273 22.51 2.41 -13.99
N ALA A 274 21.37 3.00 -13.66
CA ALA A 274 21.23 4.40 -13.22
C ALA A 274 20.87 4.53 -11.72
N PHE A 275 21.03 3.49 -10.92
CA PHE A 275 20.82 3.52 -9.48
C PHE A 275 21.98 4.26 -8.81
N SER A 276 21.76 5.48 -8.33
CA SER A 276 22.81 6.38 -7.80
C SER A 276 22.35 7.07 -6.51
N ASP A 277 23.33 7.59 -5.74
CA ASP A 277 23.06 8.33 -4.50
C ASP A 277 22.19 9.58 -4.74
N GLU A 278 22.36 10.27 -5.88
CA GLU A 278 21.55 11.43 -6.23
C GLU A 278 20.08 11.02 -6.44
N ASN A 279 19.85 9.91 -7.14
CA ASN A 279 18.52 9.37 -7.37
C ASN A 279 17.91 8.88 -6.06
N ILE A 280 18.67 8.19 -5.21
CA ILE A 280 18.23 7.77 -3.87
C ILE A 280 17.82 9.00 -3.04
N ALA A 281 18.60 10.07 -3.04
CA ALA A 281 18.25 11.30 -2.33
C ALA A 281 16.95 11.93 -2.85
N LEU A 282 16.71 11.92 -4.18
CA LEU A 282 15.46 12.38 -4.78
C LEU A 282 14.27 11.52 -4.35
N TRP A 283 14.40 10.18 -4.43
CA TRP A 283 13.36 9.25 -4.02
C TRP A 283 13.02 9.36 -2.54
N ASN A 284 14.03 9.54 -1.69
CA ASN A 284 13.84 9.77 -0.26
C ASN A 284 13.01 11.03 0.02
N ARG A 285 13.26 12.13 -0.69
CA ARG A 285 12.43 13.36 -0.58
C ARG A 285 10.98 13.10 -1.00
N LYS A 286 10.76 12.39 -2.12
CA LYS A 286 9.41 12.01 -2.57
C LYS A 286 8.68 11.15 -1.53
N LEU A 287 9.33 10.11 -1.00
CA LEU A 287 8.72 9.24 0.02
C LEU A 287 8.43 9.98 1.33
N ALA A 288 9.26 10.94 1.72
CA ALA A 288 9.04 11.77 2.90
C ALA A 288 7.86 12.75 2.75
N SER A 289 7.47 13.10 1.53
CA SER A 289 6.37 14.06 1.28
C SER A 289 4.98 13.49 1.53
N VAL A 290 4.82 12.17 1.50
CA VAL A 290 3.56 11.48 1.78
C VAL A 290 3.55 10.85 3.17
N TYR A 291 2.40 10.34 3.60
CA TYR A 291 2.22 9.76 4.93
C TYR A 291 3.31 8.74 5.30
N ASN A 292 3.98 8.94 6.43
CA ASN A 292 4.89 7.99 7.04
C ASN A 292 4.95 8.20 8.57
N ARG A 293 5.54 7.24 9.29
CA ARG A 293 5.77 7.30 10.75
C ARG A 293 7.26 7.42 11.10
N GLY A 294 8.05 8.05 10.23
CA GLY A 294 9.49 7.89 10.16
C GLY A 294 9.83 6.56 9.49
N PHE A 295 11.08 6.42 9.07
CA PHE A 295 11.52 5.26 8.30
C PHE A 295 12.61 4.47 9.00
N TRP A 296 12.67 3.16 8.72
CA TRP A 296 13.76 2.27 9.06
C TRP A 296 13.82 1.11 8.06
N ASP A 297 14.92 0.37 8.09
CA ASP A 297 15.25 -0.66 7.08
C ASP A 297 14.58 -2.02 7.36
N GLY A 298 13.79 -2.11 8.43
CA GLY A 298 13.28 -3.39 8.90
C GLY A 298 14.43 -4.26 9.42
N TYR A 299 14.28 -5.57 9.26
CA TYR A 299 15.31 -6.54 9.68
C TYR A 299 16.26 -6.92 8.54
N TYR A 300 16.09 -6.39 7.34
CA TYR A 300 16.82 -6.82 6.14
C TYR A 300 18.33 -6.65 6.25
N LEU A 301 18.81 -5.58 6.88
CA LEU A 301 20.23 -5.32 7.07
C LEU A 301 20.81 -5.96 8.35
N GLY A 302 20.03 -6.80 9.05
CA GLY A 302 20.49 -7.56 10.20
C GLY A 302 20.38 -6.86 11.53
N GLN A 303 19.58 -5.82 11.64
CA GLN A 303 19.29 -5.14 12.89
C GLN A 303 18.58 -6.08 13.88
N LYS A 304 18.95 -6.01 15.17
CA LYS A 304 18.43 -6.90 16.20
C LYS A 304 17.20 -6.35 16.93
N MET A 305 16.99 -5.05 16.87
CA MET A 305 15.89 -4.35 17.57
C MET A 305 15.16 -3.45 16.58
N GLY A 306 13.81 -3.39 16.71
CA GLY A 306 12.98 -2.49 15.94
C GLY A 306 13.22 -1.02 16.29
N GLU A 307 12.97 -0.14 15.34
CA GLU A 307 12.93 1.30 15.57
C GLU A 307 11.50 1.77 15.75
N TRP A 308 11.27 2.59 16.76
CA TRP A 308 9.95 3.05 17.17
C TRP A 308 9.66 4.47 16.69
N SER A 309 8.40 4.73 16.37
CA SER A 309 7.95 6.08 16.06
C SER A 309 8.01 6.96 17.32
N LYS A 310 8.58 8.16 17.20
CA LYS A 310 8.65 9.13 18.30
C LYS A 310 7.39 9.99 18.43
N ARG A 311 6.48 9.96 17.46
CA ARG A 311 5.29 10.83 17.40
C ARG A 311 4.08 10.05 16.92
N TYR A 312 2.89 10.47 17.35
CA TYR A 312 1.62 10.00 16.81
C TYR A 312 1.36 10.58 15.41
N GLY A 313 0.76 9.76 14.55
CA GLY A 313 0.32 10.20 13.23
C GLY A 313 1.41 10.27 12.16
N SER A 314 1.22 11.17 11.20
CA SER A 314 2.10 11.31 10.05
C SER A 314 3.33 12.15 10.36
N GLN A 315 4.48 11.73 9.85
CA GLN A 315 5.72 12.50 9.82
C GLN A 315 6.03 13.03 8.40
N ALA A 316 5.04 13.06 7.51
CA ALA A 316 5.20 13.64 6.18
C ALA A 316 5.67 15.10 6.23
N THR A 317 6.50 15.51 5.29
CA THR A 317 6.98 16.91 5.17
C THR A 317 5.92 17.83 4.58
N ARG A 318 4.87 17.28 3.99
CA ARG A 318 3.77 18.01 3.37
C ARG A 318 2.42 17.45 3.79
N GLN A 319 1.39 18.29 3.72
CA GLN A 319 0.00 17.86 3.87
C GLN A 319 -0.86 18.39 2.75
N LYS A 320 -1.87 17.64 2.35
CA LYS A 320 -2.91 18.11 1.46
C LYS A 320 -4.01 18.80 2.25
N VAL A 321 -4.38 19.99 1.82
CA VAL A 321 -5.47 20.79 2.38
C VAL A 321 -6.62 20.81 1.38
N TYR A 322 -7.80 20.38 1.82
CA TYR A 322 -8.99 20.39 0.98
C TYR A 322 -9.41 21.83 0.67
N ILE A 323 -9.70 22.12 -0.61
CA ILE A 323 -10.10 23.43 -1.10
C ILE A 323 -11.53 23.42 -1.60
N GLY A 324 -11.92 22.39 -2.37
CA GLY A 324 -13.23 22.33 -2.98
C GLY A 324 -13.39 21.15 -3.94
N LYS A 325 -14.33 21.27 -4.84
CA LYS A 325 -14.63 20.21 -5.81
C LYS A 325 -14.84 20.75 -7.21
N ILE A 326 -14.58 19.91 -8.18
CA ILE A 326 -14.86 20.17 -9.59
C ILE A 326 -16.37 20.12 -9.79
N THR A 327 -16.94 21.18 -10.36
CA THR A 327 -18.35 21.29 -10.71
C THR A 327 -18.58 20.98 -12.18
N ASN A 328 -17.60 21.30 -13.05
CA ASN A 328 -17.64 21.04 -14.47
C ASN A 328 -16.23 20.93 -15.08
N TYR A 329 -16.12 20.32 -16.26
CA TYR A 329 -14.88 20.28 -17.04
C TYR A 329 -15.18 20.58 -18.51
N PHE A 330 -14.53 21.59 -19.05
CA PHE A 330 -14.68 22.06 -20.42
C PHE A 330 -13.62 21.41 -21.32
N VAL A 331 -13.93 20.25 -21.86
CA VAL A 331 -13.01 19.38 -22.62
C VAL A 331 -12.32 20.10 -23.79
N LYS A 332 -12.98 21.07 -24.45
CA LYS A 332 -12.41 21.75 -25.64
C LYS A 332 -11.29 22.75 -25.33
N ILE A 333 -11.19 23.18 -24.09
CA ILE A 333 -10.26 24.22 -23.64
C ILE A 333 -9.44 23.79 -22.43
N ASP A 334 -9.58 22.54 -22.00
CA ASP A 334 -8.88 21.95 -20.85
C ASP A 334 -8.98 22.78 -19.56
N VAL A 335 -10.20 23.25 -19.25
CA VAL A 335 -10.50 24.09 -18.08
C VAL A 335 -11.47 23.37 -17.16
N ALA A 336 -11.15 23.33 -15.88
CA ALA A 336 -12.04 22.87 -14.82
C ALA A 336 -12.72 24.06 -14.11
N GLU A 337 -14.02 23.94 -13.89
CA GLU A 337 -14.78 24.83 -13.02
C GLU A 337 -14.77 24.24 -11.60
N VAL A 338 -14.40 25.07 -10.63
CA VAL A 338 -14.16 24.66 -9.25
C VAL A 338 -15.01 25.48 -8.29
N LYS A 339 -15.76 24.81 -7.41
CA LYS A 339 -16.41 25.43 -6.25
C LYS A 339 -15.44 25.43 -5.08
N ILE A 340 -15.05 26.59 -4.60
CA ILE A 340 -14.23 26.75 -3.40
C ILE A 340 -15.11 26.56 -2.17
N GLU A 341 -14.90 25.50 -1.42
CA GLU A 341 -15.71 25.13 -0.27
C GLU A 341 -15.06 25.52 1.07
N THR A 342 -13.73 25.63 1.07
CA THR A 342 -12.97 26.01 2.27
C THR A 342 -11.64 26.64 1.88
N HIS A 343 -11.01 27.38 2.80
CA HIS A 343 -9.72 28.05 2.60
C HIS A 343 -9.71 29.00 1.38
N THR A 344 -8.53 29.19 0.82
CA THR A 344 -8.27 30.01 -0.38
C THR A 344 -7.43 29.23 -1.38
N LEU A 345 -7.56 29.59 -2.63
CA LEU A 345 -6.72 29.11 -3.72
C LEU A 345 -6.03 30.31 -4.36
N ASP A 346 -4.72 30.25 -4.47
CA ASP A 346 -3.87 31.32 -4.98
C ASP A 346 -3.11 30.85 -6.23
N VAL A 347 -2.84 31.76 -7.17
CA VAL A 347 -1.94 31.46 -8.30
C VAL A 347 -0.54 31.15 -7.74
N GLY A 348 0.03 30.06 -8.24
CA GLY A 348 1.31 29.52 -7.75
C GLY A 348 1.17 28.40 -6.72
N ASP A 349 -0.04 28.15 -6.18
CA ASP A 349 -0.30 26.97 -5.34
C ASP A 349 -0.01 25.68 -6.11
N GLU A 350 0.58 24.70 -5.43
CA GLU A 350 0.67 23.34 -5.95
C GLU A 350 -0.64 22.60 -5.63
N ILE A 351 -1.41 22.32 -6.66
CA ILE A 351 -2.73 21.69 -6.55
C ILE A 351 -2.70 20.20 -6.80
N MET A 352 -3.70 19.52 -6.24
CA MET A 352 -3.96 18.12 -6.49
C MET A 352 -5.47 17.88 -6.66
N ILE A 353 -5.87 17.22 -7.74
CA ILE A 353 -7.25 16.80 -7.98
C ILE A 353 -7.31 15.28 -7.86
N ILE A 354 -8.23 14.80 -7.02
CA ILE A 354 -8.41 13.37 -6.75
C ILE A 354 -9.84 12.95 -7.06
N GLY A 355 -9.97 11.91 -7.88
CA GLY A 355 -11.26 11.32 -8.22
C GLY A 355 -11.17 9.84 -8.59
N PRO A 356 -12.30 9.09 -8.53
CA PRO A 356 -12.31 7.64 -8.70
C PRO A 356 -11.94 7.18 -10.12
N THR A 357 -11.98 8.09 -11.10
CA THR A 357 -11.57 7.80 -12.49
C THR A 357 -10.36 8.64 -12.88
N THR A 358 -10.24 9.84 -12.35
CA THR A 358 -9.12 10.78 -12.54
C THR A 358 -7.84 10.25 -11.88
N GLY A 359 -7.97 9.52 -10.77
CA GLY A 359 -6.83 9.15 -9.96
C GLY A 359 -6.29 10.37 -9.22
N VAL A 360 -5.01 10.68 -9.43
CA VAL A 360 -4.31 11.81 -8.80
C VAL A 360 -3.67 12.66 -9.89
N TYR A 361 -4.23 13.84 -10.12
CA TYR A 361 -3.65 14.88 -10.97
C TYR A 361 -2.95 15.92 -10.10
N GLU A 362 -1.73 16.31 -10.44
CA GLU A 362 -0.94 17.30 -9.72
C GLU A 362 -0.38 18.33 -10.68
N ALA A 363 -0.47 19.59 -10.31
CA ALA A 363 0.08 20.69 -11.11
C ALA A 363 0.37 21.91 -10.23
N LYS A 364 1.26 22.79 -10.72
CA LYS A 364 1.39 24.16 -10.18
C LYS A 364 0.38 25.05 -10.90
N LEU A 365 -0.44 25.73 -10.11
CA LEU A 365 -1.52 26.58 -10.64
C LEU A 365 -0.98 27.86 -11.28
N GLY A 366 -1.12 27.98 -12.59
CA GLY A 366 -0.62 29.13 -13.34
C GLY A 366 -1.62 30.27 -13.49
N GLU A 367 -2.92 29.97 -13.48
CA GLU A 367 -3.99 30.93 -13.72
C GLU A 367 -5.25 30.55 -12.94
N ILE A 368 -5.97 31.56 -12.47
CA ILE A 368 -7.32 31.44 -11.93
C ILE A 368 -8.20 32.49 -12.59
N ARG A 369 -9.40 32.12 -13.02
CA ARG A 369 -10.42 33.09 -13.48
C ARG A 369 -11.64 33.07 -12.57
N TYR A 370 -12.08 34.25 -12.17
CA TYR A 370 -13.33 34.46 -11.46
C TYR A 370 -14.18 35.40 -12.30
N GLU A 371 -15.44 35.04 -12.62
CA GLU A 371 -16.31 35.79 -13.54
C GLU A 371 -15.64 36.09 -14.89
N LEU A 372 -14.88 35.14 -15.41
CA LEU A 372 -14.10 35.18 -16.67
C LEU A 372 -12.85 36.10 -16.63
N GLU A 373 -12.63 36.84 -15.58
CA GLU A 373 -11.47 37.71 -15.41
C GLU A 373 -10.33 37.01 -14.66
N PRO A 374 -9.08 37.20 -15.07
CA PRO A 374 -7.92 36.68 -14.35
C PRO A 374 -7.84 37.29 -12.95
N VAL A 375 -7.64 36.45 -11.94
CA VAL A 375 -7.45 36.89 -10.54
C VAL A 375 -6.28 36.12 -9.92
N LEU A 376 -5.62 36.74 -8.94
CA LEU A 376 -4.51 36.10 -8.23
C LEU A 376 -4.97 35.13 -7.13
N LYS A 377 -6.22 35.33 -6.66
CA LYS A 377 -6.74 34.60 -5.50
C LYS A 377 -8.25 34.48 -5.55
N VAL A 378 -8.75 33.33 -5.07
CA VAL A 378 -10.19 33.10 -4.81
C VAL A 378 -10.38 32.58 -3.39
N VAL A 379 -11.58 32.84 -2.84
CA VAL A 379 -11.95 32.52 -1.46
C VAL A 379 -13.16 31.61 -1.39
N LYS A 380 -13.38 31.05 -0.21
CA LYS A 380 -14.57 30.23 0.08
C LYS A 380 -15.87 30.86 -0.44
N GLY A 381 -16.69 30.06 -1.11
CA GLY A 381 -17.97 30.46 -1.70
C GLY A 381 -17.90 30.82 -3.17
N GLN A 382 -16.73 31.17 -3.69
CA GLN A 382 -16.57 31.53 -5.10
C GLN A 382 -16.57 30.30 -6.02
N LEU A 383 -17.00 30.49 -7.25
CA LEU A 383 -16.92 29.54 -8.36
C LEU A 383 -15.90 30.09 -9.34
N CYS A 384 -14.81 29.38 -9.56
CA CYS A 384 -13.72 29.84 -10.41
C CYS A 384 -13.37 28.78 -11.47
N SER A 385 -12.59 29.19 -12.45
CA SER A 385 -12.06 28.33 -13.50
C SER A 385 -10.54 28.26 -13.40
N ILE A 386 -9.99 27.07 -13.59
CA ILE A 386 -8.56 26.81 -13.60
C ILE A 386 -8.17 25.91 -14.79
N PRO A 387 -7.05 26.18 -15.47
CA PRO A 387 -6.55 25.27 -16.51
C PRO A 387 -6.05 23.98 -15.87
N VAL A 388 -6.31 22.85 -16.50
CA VAL A 388 -5.84 21.53 -16.10
C VAL A 388 -5.29 20.78 -17.31
N GLY A 389 -4.20 20.05 -17.14
CA GLY A 389 -3.52 19.34 -18.23
C GLY A 389 -4.00 17.92 -18.45
N ASP A 390 -5.05 17.48 -17.75
CA ASP A 390 -5.63 16.14 -17.86
C ASP A 390 -7.13 16.20 -17.60
N VAL A 391 -7.84 15.15 -18.02
CA VAL A 391 -9.30 15.06 -17.89
C VAL A 391 -9.70 14.86 -16.43
N VAL A 392 -10.31 15.88 -15.84
CA VAL A 392 -10.93 15.80 -14.51
C VAL A 392 -12.45 15.66 -14.63
N ARG A 393 -13.11 15.29 -13.53
CA ARG A 393 -14.53 14.98 -13.58
C ARG A 393 -15.30 15.71 -12.47
N ARG A 394 -16.58 15.91 -12.72
CA ARG A 394 -17.49 16.46 -11.73
C ARG A 394 -17.42 15.64 -10.43
N ASN A 395 -17.36 16.34 -9.30
CA ASN A 395 -17.19 15.84 -7.94
C ASN A 395 -15.78 15.35 -7.58
N ASP A 396 -14.79 15.40 -8.49
CA ASP A 396 -13.40 15.24 -8.09
C ASP A 396 -13.03 16.32 -7.06
N LYS A 397 -12.24 15.94 -6.09
CA LYS A 397 -11.87 16.83 -4.98
C LYS A 397 -10.59 17.58 -5.29
N LEU A 398 -10.62 18.90 -5.13
CA LEU A 398 -9.44 19.76 -5.24
C LEU A 398 -8.80 19.94 -3.87
N TYR A 399 -7.50 19.74 -3.82
CA TYR A 399 -6.62 20.01 -2.68
C TYR A 399 -5.47 20.91 -3.10
N LYS A 400 -4.80 21.52 -2.12
CA LYS A 400 -3.46 22.09 -2.32
C LYS A 400 -2.46 21.47 -1.37
N TRP A 401 -1.22 21.39 -1.79
CA TRP A 401 -0.10 21.00 -0.95
C TRP A 401 0.33 22.16 -0.06
N VAL A 402 0.61 21.86 1.19
CA VAL A 402 1.17 22.79 2.17
C VAL A 402 2.37 22.13 2.82
N ASP A 403 3.51 22.78 2.78
CA ASP A 403 4.71 22.32 3.47
C ASP A 403 4.52 22.45 4.98
N LEU A 404 4.96 21.42 5.69
CA LEU A 404 4.91 21.39 7.15
C LEU A 404 6.27 21.81 7.69
N VAL A 405 6.34 23.02 8.27
CA VAL A 405 7.47 23.41 9.11
C VAL A 405 7.38 22.58 10.39
N ARG A 406 8.37 21.76 10.66
CA ARG A 406 8.46 20.94 11.87
C ARG A 406 9.69 21.37 12.66
N ASP A 407 9.45 21.87 13.85
CA ASP A 407 10.47 22.15 14.85
C ASP A 407 11.09 20.85 15.40
#